data_6e592a48c3aeb2ef675f74a28bbf6d00
#
_entry.id   6e592a48c3aeb2ef675f74a28bbf6d00
#
_cell.length_a   1.000
_cell.length_b   1.000
_cell.length_c   1.000
_cell.angle_alpha   90.00
_cell.angle_beta   90.00
_cell.angle_gamma   90.00
#
_symmetry.space_group_name_H-M   'P 1'
#
loop_
_entity.id
_entity.type
_entity.pdbx_description
1 polymer ?
#
loop_
_entity_poly.entity_id
_entity_poly.type
_entity_poly.pdbx_seq_one_letter_code
_entity_poly.pdbx_strand_id
1 'polypeptide(L)'
;MTLVLEILLLEESEEMAFCAETLKEVCKPVEDCHHLLMNTLIISTFSCTFETFEKDVSGFITDMGKEVVSDYEFVKVNDHKSHLLMNVIDMDALCTEMTSDKAKEWDKANNCEDTVFGIELVE
;
A
#
# COMPACT_ATOMS: atom_id res chain seq x y z
N MET A 1 4.06 14.94 18.59
CA MET A 1 4.12 13.55 18.11
C MET A 1 4.89 13.46 16.82
N THR A 2 5.81 12.57 16.77
CA THR A 2 6.65 12.42 15.59
C THR A 2 6.35 11.09 14.91
N LEU A 3 6.07 11.13 13.63
CA LEU A 3 5.96 9.92 12.85
C LEU A 3 7.36 9.52 12.41
N VAL A 4 7.84 8.45 12.97
CA VAL A 4 9.11 7.87 12.56
C VAL A 4 8.79 6.65 11.72
N LEU A 5 9.30 6.61 10.53
CA LEU A 5 9.12 5.46 9.67
C LEU A 5 10.06 4.36 10.11
N GLU A 6 9.51 3.37 10.78
CA GLU A 6 10.18 2.10 10.87
C GLU A 6 9.68 1.29 9.70
N ILE A 7 10.50 1.20 8.70
CA ILE A 7 10.11 0.52 7.49
C ILE A 7 10.61 -0.91 7.56
N LEU A 8 9.66 -1.83 7.60
CA LEU A 8 9.96 -3.24 7.53
C LEU A 8 9.85 -3.65 6.09
N LEU A 9 10.98 -3.97 5.49
CA LEU A 9 11.01 -4.42 4.11
C LEU A 9 10.39 -5.80 4.02
N LEU A 10 9.36 -5.92 3.21
CA LEU A 10 8.65 -7.16 3.03
C LEU A 10 8.95 -7.72 1.66
N GLU A 11 9.43 -8.95 1.63
CA GLU A 11 9.69 -9.62 0.38
C GLU A 11 8.47 -10.36 -0.05
N GLU A 12 8.35 -10.45 -1.26
CA GLU A 12 7.26 -10.96 -2.03
C GLU A 12 6.21 -11.83 -1.38
N SER A 13 6.11 -13.06 -1.62
CA SER A 13 4.92 -13.80 -1.20
C SER A 13 4.84 -14.12 0.28
N GLU A 14 5.96 -14.44 0.90
CA GLU A 14 5.98 -14.72 2.33
C GLU A 14 5.73 -13.46 3.12
N GLU A 15 6.24 -12.39 2.61
CA GLU A 15 6.15 -11.12 3.29
C GLU A 15 4.81 -10.46 3.17
N MET A 16 4.03 -10.80 2.16
CA MET A 16 2.66 -10.35 2.11
C MET A 16 1.87 -10.92 3.28
N ALA A 17 2.09 -12.20 3.62
CA ALA A 17 1.44 -12.82 4.77
C ALA A 17 1.97 -12.23 6.07
N PHE A 18 3.27 -12.04 6.16
CA PHE A 18 3.88 -11.42 7.32
C PHE A 18 3.38 -9.98 7.51
N CYS A 19 3.27 -9.26 6.42
CA CYS A 19 2.74 -7.91 6.44
C CYS A 19 1.34 -7.86 7.05
N ALA A 20 0.48 -8.80 6.67
CA ALA A 20 -0.87 -8.86 7.21
C ALA A 20 -0.86 -9.03 8.74
N GLU A 21 -0.02 -9.90 9.26
CA GLU A 21 0.09 -10.10 10.70
C GLU A 21 0.65 -8.87 11.40
N THR A 22 1.73 -8.33 10.88
CA THR A 22 2.38 -7.16 11.46
C THR A 22 1.43 -5.98 11.52
N LEU A 23 0.71 -5.74 10.43
CA LEU A 23 -0.22 -4.61 10.38
C LEU A 23 -1.44 -4.82 11.25
N LYS A 24 -1.85 -6.05 11.49
CA LYS A 24 -2.94 -6.32 12.43
C LYS A 24 -2.55 -5.92 13.84
N GLU A 25 -1.29 -6.06 14.21
CA GLU A 25 -0.81 -5.62 15.51
C GLU A 25 -0.67 -4.11 15.57
N VAL A 26 -0.08 -3.54 14.55
CA VAL A 26 0.13 -2.09 14.45
C VAL A 26 -1.20 -1.34 14.38
N CYS A 27 -2.15 -1.91 13.69
CA CYS A 27 -3.47 -1.31 13.53
C CYS A 27 -4.39 -1.53 14.71
N LYS A 28 -3.91 -2.14 15.77
CA LYS A 28 -4.65 -2.11 17.01
C LYS A 28 -4.70 -0.66 17.43
N PRO A 29 -5.79 -0.03 17.28
CA PRO A 29 -5.74 1.39 17.20
C PRO A 29 -5.60 2.04 18.52
N VAL A 30 -4.78 2.98 18.45
CA VAL A 30 -4.93 4.16 19.21
C VAL A 30 -6.03 4.94 18.49
N GLU A 31 -7.23 4.85 18.97
CA GLU A 31 -8.41 5.40 18.33
C GLU A 31 -8.26 6.85 17.90
N ASP A 32 -7.61 7.64 18.73
CA ASP A 32 -7.47 9.07 18.53
C ASP A 32 -6.63 9.42 17.30
N CYS A 33 -5.86 8.47 16.81
CA CYS A 33 -4.90 8.73 15.74
C CYS A 33 -5.20 7.99 14.46
N HIS A 34 -6.07 7.00 14.48
CA HIS A 34 -6.20 6.11 13.34
C HIS A 34 -6.58 6.81 12.04
N HIS A 35 -7.35 7.88 12.10
CA HIS A 35 -7.75 8.61 10.91
C HIS A 35 -6.61 9.45 10.31
N LEU A 36 -5.53 9.62 11.04
CA LEU A 36 -4.35 10.34 10.57
C LEU A 36 -3.23 9.40 10.16
N LEU A 37 -3.38 8.12 10.47
CA LEU A 37 -2.32 7.16 10.26
C LEU A 37 -2.46 6.44 8.93
N MET A 38 -1.39 6.53 8.17
CA MET A 38 -1.17 5.61 7.07
C MET A 38 -0.31 4.48 7.63
N ASN A 39 -0.75 3.25 7.49
CA ASN A 39 -0.05 2.10 8.05
C ASN A 39 0.73 1.30 7.01
N THR A 40 0.63 1.70 5.76
CA THR A 40 1.26 0.97 4.67
C THR A 40 1.88 1.95 3.68
N LEU A 41 3.09 1.63 3.23
CA LEU A 41 3.75 2.36 2.17
C LEU A 41 4.08 1.37 1.06
N ILE A 42 3.69 1.67 -0.16
CA ILE A 42 4.07 0.88 -1.32
C ILE A 42 4.92 1.76 -2.23
N ILE A 43 6.15 1.33 -2.45
CA ILE A 43 7.03 1.99 -3.40
C ILE A 43 6.91 1.23 -4.70
N SER A 44 6.50 1.92 -5.74
CA SER A 44 6.26 1.29 -7.05
C SER A 44 7.10 1.97 -8.12
N THR A 45 7.63 1.14 -9.02
CA THR A 45 8.26 1.62 -10.25
C THR A 45 7.52 1.01 -11.43
N PHE A 46 7.42 1.76 -12.53
CA PHE A 46 6.60 1.34 -13.66
C PHE A 46 7.06 2.03 -14.94
N SER A 47 6.68 1.47 -16.08
CA SER A 47 7.05 2.03 -17.38
C SER A 47 6.03 3.05 -17.91
N CYS A 48 4.78 2.98 -17.43
CA CYS A 48 3.78 3.99 -17.79
C CYS A 48 4.08 5.31 -17.07
N THR A 49 3.29 6.35 -17.37
CA THR A 49 3.44 7.63 -16.68
C THR A 49 2.85 7.55 -15.28
N PHE A 50 3.30 8.43 -14.40
CA PHE A 50 2.72 8.53 -13.05
C PHE A 50 1.21 8.78 -13.12
N GLU A 51 0.76 9.62 -14.02
CA GLU A 51 -0.67 9.94 -14.16
C GLU A 51 -1.50 8.71 -14.53
N THR A 52 -0.99 7.87 -15.41
CA THR A 52 -1.64 6.61 -15.75
C THR A 52 -1.64 5.66 -14.55
N PHE A 53 -0.50 5.54 -13.89
CA PHE A 53 -0.38 4.71 -12.69
C PHE A 53 -1.38 5.15 -11.62
N GLU A 54 -1.41 6.43 -11.31
CA GLU A 54 -2.31 6.98 -10.29
C GLU A 54 -3.76 6.68 -10.63
N LYS A 55 -4.15 6.92 -11.88
CA LYS A 55 -5.51 6.70 -12.33
C LYS A 55 -5.94 5.23 -12.18
N ASP A 56 -5.10 4.33 -12.67
CA ASP A 56 -5.43 2.92 -12.69
C ASP A 56 -5.44 2.32 -11.28
N VAL A 57 -4.42 2.64 -10.49
CA VAL A 57 -4.33 2.11 -9.13
C VAL A 57 -5.41 2.72 -8.23
N SER A 58 -5.71 3.99 -8.41
CA SER A 58 -6.82 4.62 -7.70
C SER A 58 -8.14 3.90 -7.98
N GLY A 59 -8.35 3.48 -9.23
CA GLY A 59 -9.50 2.68 -9.60
C GLY A 59 -9.54 1.34 -8.88
N PHE A 60 -8.43 0.64 -8.79
CA PHE A 60 -8.35 -0.62 -8.05
C PHE A 60 -8.67 -0.43 -6.56
N ILE A 61 -8.13 0.62 -5.96
CA ILE A 61 -8.39 0.92 -4.54
C ILE A 61 -9.86 1.23 -4.32
N THR A 62 -10.45 2.02 -5.20
CA THR A 62 -11.87 2.38 -5.11
C THR A 62 -12.75 1.13 -5.24
N ASP A 63 -12.39 0.22 -6.13
CA ASP A 63 -13.14 -1.01 -6.34
C ASP A 63 -13.08 -1.94 -5.11
N MET A 64 -11.98 -1.93 -4.38
CA MET A 64 -11.88 -2.71 -3.15
C MET A 64 -12.80 -2.19 -2.04
N GLY A 65 -13.05 -0.89 -2.02
CA GLY A 65 -13.90 -0.26 -1.03
C GLY A 65 -13.17 0.21 0.22
N LYS A 66 -13.85 1.05 0.98
CA LYS A 66 -13.27 1.68 2.17
C LYS A 66 -13.08 0.73 3.34
N GLU A 67 -13.73 -0.41 3.31
CA GLU A 67 -13.53 -1.44 4.32
C GLU A 67 -12.18 -2.15 4.15
N VAL A 68 -11.54 -1.99 2.99
CA VAL A 68 -10.20 -2.54 2.73
C VAL A 68 -9.15 -1.45 2.89
N VAL A 69 -9.36 -0.33 2.22
CA VAL A 69 -8.46 0.83 2.29
C VAL A 69 -9.32 2.07 2.56
N SER A 70 -9.21 2.62 3.75
CA SER A 70 -10.03 3.76 4.14
C SER A 70 -9.52 5.07 3.59
N ASP A 71 -8.22 5.22 3.48
CA ASP A 71 -7.57 6.42 2.99
C ASP A 71 -6.31 6.07 2.23
N TYR A 72 -5.96 6.90 1.26
CA TYR A 72 -4.71 6.73 0.53
C TYR A 72 -4.24 8.07 -0.02
N GLU A 73 -2.93 8.12 -0.27
CA GLU A 73 -2.31 9.31 -0.83
C GLU A 73 -1.16 8.88 -1.73
N PHE A 74 -1.16 9.42 -2.95
CA PHE A 74 -0.06 9.20 -3.89
C PHE A 74 0.96 10.32 -3.78
N VAL A 75 2.23 9.95 -3.77
CA VAL A 75 3.33 10.90 -3.85
C VAL A 75 4.10 10.59 -5.12
N LYS A 76 4.14 11.55 -6.03
CA LYS A 76 4.91 11.41 -7.27
C LYS A 76 6.38 11.65 -6.98
N VAL A 77 7.20 10.62 -7.19
CA VAL A 77 8.64 10.75 -7.08
C VAL A 77 9.21 11.24 -8.42
N ASN A 78 8.80 10.58 -9.50
CA ASN A 78 9.08 11.00 -10.86
C ASN A 78 8.03 10.34 -11.78
N ASP A 79 8.18 10.46 -13.08
CA ASP A 79 7.19 9.93 -14.02
C ASP A 79 7.03 8.41 -13.94
N HIS A 80 8.00 7.71 -13.37
CA HIS A 80 8.03 6.25 -13.35
C HIS A 80 8.20 5.67 -11.94
N LYS A 81 7.95 6.48 -10.93
CA LYS A 81 8.06 6.02 -9.54
C LYS A 81 7.08 6.75 -8.64
N SER A 82 6.42 5.99 -7.79
CA SER A 82 5.43 6.51 -6.84
C SER A 82 5.64 5.94 -5.45
N HIS A 83 5.33 6.76 -4.46
CA HIS A 83 5.13 6.28 -3.10
C HIS A 83 3.64 6.37 -2.81
N LEU A 84 3.03 5.26 -2.50
CA LEU A 84 1.61 5.19 -2.16
C LEU A 84 1.47 4.91 -0.68
N LEU A 85 0.90 5.86 0.03
CA LEU A 85 0.60 5.72 1.45
C LEU A 85 -0.86 5.31 1.59
N MET A 86 -1.14 4.33 2.43
CA MET A 86 -2.50 3.84 2.62
C MET A 86 -2.77 3.55 4.08
N ASN A 87 -4.03 3.75 4.46
CA ASN A 87 -4.53 3.19 5.69
C ASN A 87 -5.32 1.93 5.33
N VAL A 88 -4.69 0.78 5.53
CA VAL A 88 -5.27 -0.51 5.17
C VAL A 88 -5.99 -1.09 6.37
N ILE A 89 -7.28 -1.37 6.20
CA ILE A 89 -8.13 -1.94 7.24
C ILE A 89 -8.13 -3.46 7.16
N ASP A 90 -8.15 -3.99 5.94
CA ASP A 90 -8.13 -5.43 5.70
C ASP A 90 -6.95 -5.79 4.81
N MET A 91 -5.84 -6.10 5.44
CA MET A 91 -4.60 -6.43 4.71
C MET A 91 -4.73 -7.72 3.91
N ASP A 92 -5.49 -8.69 4.41
CA ASP A 92 -5.68 -9.95 3.68
C ASP A 92 -6.38 -9.70 2.35
N ALA A 93 -7.40 -8.84 2.36
CA ALA A 93 -8.12 -8.49 1.14
C ALA A 93 -7.22 -7.72 0.17
N LEU A 94 -6.39 -6.80 0.68
CA LEU A 94 -5.44 -6.07 -0.14
C LEU A 94 -4.43 -7.02 -0.80
N CYS A 95 -3.86 -7.93 -0.01
CA CYS A 95 -2.88 -8.89 -0.52
C CYS A 95 -3.51 -9.80 -1.59
N THR A 96 -4.75 -10.22 -1.38
CA THR A 96 -5.47 -11.02 -2.35
C THR A 96 -5.64 -10.26 -3.67
N GLU A 97 -6.01 -8.99 -3.58
CA GLU A 97 -6.19 -8.16 -4.79
C GLU A 97 -4.86 -7.93 -5.50
N MET A 98 -3.81 -7.64 -4.77
CA MET A 98 -2.49 -7.39 -5.37
C MET A 98 -1.89 -8.63 -6.03
N THR A 99 -2.31 -9.80 -5.63
CA THR A 99 -1.84 -11.07 -6.21
C THR A 99 -2.85 -11.68 -7.18
N SER A 100 -3.93 -10.97 -7.49
CA SER A 100 -4.93 -11.43 -8.44
C SER A 100 -4.36 -11.47 -9.86
N ASP A 101 -4.99 -12.25 -10.72
CA ASP A 101 -4.58 -12.34 -12.13
C ASP A 101 -4.66 -10.96 -12.79
N LYS A 102 -5.70 -10.21 -12.49
CA LYS A 102 -5.89 -8.86 -13.01
C LYS A 102 -4.73 -7.95 -12.64
N ALA A 103 -4.33 -7.97 -11.37
CA ALA A 103 -3.22 -7.15 -10.89
C ALA A 103 -1.90 -7.60 -11.54
N LYS A 104 -1.68 -8.89 -11.64
CA LYS A 104 -0.47 -9.43 -12.26
C LYS A 104 -0.37 -9.07 -13.74
N GLU A 105 -1.48 -9.11 -14.46
CA GLU A 105 -1.51 -8.70 -15.86
C GLU A 105 -1.19 -7.22 -16.02
N TRP A 106 -1.76 -6.40 -15.14
CA TRP A 106 -1.48 -4.97 -15.17
C TRP A 106 -0.01 -4.69 -14.87
N ASP A 107 0.55 -5.35 -13.86
CA ASP A 107 1.95 -5.21 -13.49
C ASP A 107 2.86 -5.60 -14.67
N LYS A 108 2.53 -6.69 -15.32
CA LYS A 108 3.31 -7.16 -16.46
C LYS A 108 3.23 -6.18 -17.64
N ALA A 109 2.05 -5.68 -17.92
CA ALA A 109 1.83 -4.74 -19.02
C ALA A 109 2.58 -3.41 -18.82
N ASN A 110 2.76 -3.01 -17.57
CA ASN A 110 3.37 -1.74 -17.23
C ASN A 110 4.74 -1.87 -16.57
N ASN A 111 5.30 -3.07 -16.57
CA ASN A 111 6.58 -3.38 -15.91
C ASN A 111 6.60 -2.85 -14.46
N CYS A 112 5.50 -3.05 -13.76
CA CYS A 112 5.34 -2.54 -12.42
C CYS A 112 5.97 -3.47 -11.39
N GLU A 113 6.79 -2.90 -10.52
CA GLU A 113 7.38 -3.61 -9.39
C GLU A 113 7.04 -2.85 -8.13
N ASP A 114 6.47 -3.55 -7.17
CA ASP A 114 6.03 -2.98 -5.91
C ASP A 114 6.85 -3.52 -4.75
N THR A 115 7.17 -2.64 -3.81
CA THR A 115 7.73 -3.05 -2.52
C THR A 115 6.81 -2.51 -1.44
N VAL A 116 6.35 -3.40 -0.57
CA VAL A 116 5.37 -3.07 0.48
C VAL A 116 6.07 -2.97 1.81
N PHE A 117 5.81 -1.88 2.53
CA PHE A 117 6.35 -1.61 3.85
C PHE A 117 5.23 -1.40 4.85
N GLY A 118 5.42 -1.87 6.06
CA GLY A 118 4.56 -1.50 7.18
C GLY A 118 5.09 -0.22 7.82
N ILE A 119 4.20 0.60 8.31
CA ILE A 119 4.53 1.87 8.96
C ILE A 119 3.98 1.86 10.37
N GLU A 120 4.80 2.24 11.32
CA GLU A 120 4.40 2.41 12.71
C GLU A 120 4.54 3.84 13.15
N LEU A 121 3.61 4.27 13.99
CA LEU A 121 3.75 5.55 14.67
C LEU A 121 4.65 5.36 15.87
N VAL A 122 5.69 6.15 15.96
CA VAL A 122 6.64 6.12 17.07
C VAL A 122 6.56 7.44 17.81
N GLU A 123 6.41 7.36 19.11
CA GLU A 123 6.34 8.55 19.96
C GLU A 123 7.53 8.63 20.89
#